data_4373c4fe5925db6dc509c2200806a3ed
#
_entry.id   4373c4fe5925db6dc509c2200806a3ed
#
_cell.length_a   1.000
_cell.length_b   1.000
_cell.length_c   1.000
_cell.angle_alpha   90.00
_cell.angle_beta   90.00
_cell.angle_gamma   90.00
#
_symmetry.space_group_name_H-M   'P 1'
#
loop_
_entity.id
_entity.type
_entity.pdbx_description
1 polymer ?
#
loop_
_entity_poly.entity_id
_entity_poly.type
_entity_poly.pdbx_seq_one_letter_code
_entity_poly.pdbx_strand_id
1 'polypeptide(L)'
;FLRDSNFSDAYAFSFISVGYNLVFEHNFLKARSAKYGLPEIDILNKPFIDLHTIGIMMNRGEFKGSGLDKITGKDRDGMMVPVWNKVGDYDKIVEYIEMETREFVKFNVWLYKRMPELLKEWMG
;
A
#
# COMPACT_ATOMS: atom_id res chain seq x y z
N PHE A 1 5.72 4.71 -16.97
CA PHE A 1 4.42 4.89 -16.31
C PHE A 1 4.34 6.20 -15.50
N LEU A 2 5.23 6.39 -14.51
CA LEU A 2 5.20 7.60 -13.67
C LEU A 2 5.35 8.90 -14.47
N ARG A 3 6.22 8.87 -15.49
CA ARG A 3 6.39 10.02 -16.40
C ARG A 3 5.11 10.31 -17.18
N ASP A 4 4.49 9.28 -17.72
CA ASP A 4 3.28 9.43 -18.56
C ASP A 4 2.05 9.84 -17.74
N SER A 5 2.04 9.56 -16.44
CA SER A 5 0.99 9.99 -15.52
C SER A 5 1.23 11.38 -14.89
N ASN A 6 2.23 12.13 -15.37
CA ASN A 6 2.64 13.42 -14.78
C ASN A 6 2.91 13.35 -13.28
N PHE A 7 3.44 12.22 -12.81
CA PHE A 7 3.64 11.95 -11.39
C PHE A 7 4.53 12.98 -10.70
N SER A 8 5.54 13.50 -11.40
CA SER A 8 6.47 14.50 -10.85
C SER A 8 5.90 15.92 -10.75
N ASP A 9 4.76 16.20 -11.37
CA ASP A 9 4.10 17.50 -11.26
C ASP A 9 3.20 17.54 -10.02
N ALA A 10 3.58 18.33 -9.02
CA ALA A 10 2.85 18.48 -7.76
C ALA A 10 1.43 19.04 -7.93
N TYR A 11 1.15 19.72 -9.04
CA TYR A 11 -0.17 20.29 -9.34
C TYR A 11 -1.03 19.40 -10.26
N ALA A 12 -0.47 18.30 -10.76
CA ALA A 12 -1.24 17.35 -11.56
C ALA A 12 -1.92 16.32 -10.66
N PHE A 13 -3.24 16.31 -10.64
CA PHE A 13 -4.07 15.41 -9.83
C PHE A 13 -4.65 14.24 -10.64
N SER A 14 -4.07 13.94 -11.80
CA SER A 14 -4.43 12.79 -12.63
C SER A 14 -4.01 11.43 -12.06
N PHE A 15 -3.12 11.46 -11.05
CA PHE A 15 -2.62 10.28 -10.37
C PHE A 15 -2.76 10.45 -8.86
N ILE A 16 -3.51 9.56 -8.23
CA ILE A 16 -3.65 9.49 -6.78
C ILE A 16 -3.09 8.14 -6.33
N SER A 17 -2.04 8.18 -5.48
CA SER A 17 -1.50 6.96 -4.89
C SER A 17 -2.47 6.38 -3.88
N VAL A 18 -2.75 5.08 -4.00
CA VAL A 18 -3.56 4.34 -3.04
C VAL A 18 -2.74 3.15 -2.55
N GLY A 19 -2.66 2.97 -1.26
CA GLY A 19 -1.87 1.86 -0.72
C GLY A 19 -2.18 1.58 0.75
N TYR A 20 -1.38 0.70 1.31
CA TYR A 20 -1.44 0.33 2.72
C TYR A 20 -0.07 0.56 3.34
N ASN A 21 0.08 1.60 4.17
CA ASN A 21 1.33 2.08 4.72
C ASN A 21 2.27 2.67 3.64
N LEU A 22 1.77 3.63 2.89
CA LEU A 22 2.49 4.27 1.77
C LEU A 22 3.83 4.94 2.16
N VAL A 23 4.02 5.27 3.43
CA VAL A 23 5.30 5.80 3.93
C VAL A 23 6.44 4.80 3.70
N PHE A 24 6.16 3.50 3.79
CA PHE A 24 7.15 2.46 3.52
C PHE A 24 7.59 2.50 2.05
N GLU A 25 6.64 2.49 1.11
CA GLU A 25 6.94 2.56 -0.33
C GLU A 25 7.63 3.87 -0.69
N HIS A 26 7.19 4.99 -0.12
CA HIS A 26 7.80 6.30 -0.33
C HIS A 26 9.29 6.28 0.06
N ASN A 27 9.60 5.85 1.28
CA ASN A 27 10.97 5.79 1.77
C ASN A 27 11.84 4.81 0.96
N PHE A 28 11.27 3.67 0.58
CA PHE A 28 11.95 2.69 -0.25
C PHE A 28 12.29 3.27 -1.63
N LEU A 29 11.33 3.87 -2.32
CA LEU A 29 11.54 4.48 -3.64
C LEU A 29 12.55 5.62 -3.58
N LYS A 30 12.49 6.46 -2.55
CA LYS A 30 13.42 7.56 -2.33
C LYS A 30 14.86 7.04 -2.17
N ALA A 31 15.06 6.05 -1.31
CA ALA A 31 16.37 5.46 -1.07
C ALA A 31 16.93 4.77 -2.33
N ARG A 32 16.09 4.06 -3.09
CA ARG A 32 16.50 3.37 -4.31
C ARG A 32 16.82 4.35 -5.42
N SER A 33 16.04 5.41 -5.58
CA SER A 33 16.33 6.47 -6.57
C SER A 33 17.70 7.11 -6.30
N ALA A 34 17.98 7.45 -5.04
CA ALA A 34 19.28 7.99 -4.64
C ALA A 34 20.43 7.02 -4.95
N LYS A 35 20.25 5.74 -4.62
CA LYS A 35 21.26 4.69 -4.87
C LYS A 35 21.64 4.56 -6.34
N TYR A 36 20.68 4.71 -7.25
CA TYR A 36 20.89 4.55 -8.69
C TYR A 36 21.03 5.87 -9.45
N GLY A 37 21.16 7.01 -8.76
CA GLY A 37 21.30 8.32 -9.39
C GLY A 37 20.09 8.74 -10.23
N LEU A 38 18.91 8.23 -9.88
CA LEU A 38 17.66 8.57 -10.53
C LEU A 38 17.01 9.81 -9.88
N PRO A 39 16.15 10.53 -10.59
CA PRO A 39 15.37 11.61 -10.00
C PRO A 39 14.59 11.12 -8.76
N GLU A 40 14.48 11.97 -7.75
CA GLU A 40 13.72 11.65 -6.55
C GLU A 40 12.26 11.34 -6.88
N ILE A 41 11.74 10.25 -6.33
CA ILE A 41 10.34 9.86 -6.44
C ILE A 41 9.68 10.13 -5.09
N ASP A 42 8.73 11.07 -5.08
CA ASP A 42 7.94 11.43 -3.91
C ASP A 42 6.46 11.14 -4.18
N ILE A 43 5.95 10.04 -3.62
CA ILE A 43 4.56 9.63 -3.80
C ILE A 43 3.60 10.27 -2.79
N LEU A 44 4.12 11.05 -1.84
CA LEU A 44 3.34 11.71 -0.78
C LEU A 44 3.19 13.23 -0.99
N ASN A 45 3.78 13.81 -2.04
CA ASN A 45 3.67 15.24 -2.33
C ASN A 45 2.37 15.65 -3.04
N LYS A 46 1.47 14.71 -3.25
CA LYS A 46 0.15 14.88 -3.86
C LYS A 46 -0.92 14.27 -2.97
N PRO A 47 -2.20 14.53 -3.24
CA PRO A 47 -3.26 13.79 -2.57
C PRO A 47 -3.07 12.29 -2.72
N PHE A 48 -3.16 11.56 -1.61
CA PHE A 48 -3.01 10.11 -1.57
C PHE A 48 -4.03 9.50 -0.61
N ILE A 49 -4.28 8.22 -0.76
CA ILE A 49 -5.16 7.44 0.11
C ILE A 49 -4.34 6.33 0.75
N ASP A 50 -4.10 6.44 2.05
CA ASP A 50 -3.44 5.38 2.82
C ASP A 50 -4.48 4.60 3.63
N LEU A 51 -4.82 3.41 3.16
CA LEU A 51 -5.81 2.54 3.80
C LEU A 51 -5.36 2.01 5.16
N HIS A 52 -4.07 2.12 5.50
CA HIS A 52 -3.57 1.74 6.82
C HIS A 52 -4.17 2.61 7.93
N THR A 53 -4.44 3.87 7.65
CA THR A 53 -5.15 4.76 8.59
C THR A 53 -6.49 4.17 9.00
N ILE A 54 -7.22 3.63 8.02
CA ILE A 54 -8.51 2.97 8.27
C ILE A 54 -8.30 1.65 9.03
N GLY A 55 -7.28 0.88 8.68
CA GLY A 55 -6.90 -0.33 9.41
C GLY A 55 -6.60 -0.07 10.88
N ILE A 56 -5.91 1.03 11.19
CA ILE A 56 -5.65 1.46 12.56
C ILE A 56 -6.96 1.81 13.27
N MET A 57 -7.86 2.54 12.62
CA MET A 57 -9.17 2.87 13.19
C MET A 57 -10.01 1.62 13.47
N MET A 58 -10.02 0.66 12.54
CA MET A 58 -10.68 -0.64 12.74
C MET A 58 -10.06 -1.44 13.88
N ASN A 59 -8.78 -1.25 14.13
CA ASN A 59 -8.04 -1.86 15.25
C ASN A 59 -8.06 -0.98 16.51
N ARG A 60 -9.13 -0.22 16.71
CA ARG A 60 -9.37 0.62 17.90
C ARG A 60 -8.31 1.70 18.15
N GLY A 61 -7.68 2.17 17.09
CA GLY A 61 -6.62 3.19 17.17
C GLY A 61 -5.23 2.63 17.48
N GLU A 62 -5.08 1.32 17.57
CA GLU A 62 -3.79 0.69 17.84
C GLU A 62 -3.05 0.36 16.54
N PHE A 63 -1.79 0.80 16.44
CA PHE A 63 -0.93 0.49 15.30
C PHE A 63 -0.56 -0.99 15.25
N LYS A 64 -0.19 -1.58 16.39
CA LYS A 64 0.15 -3.00 16.48
C LYS A 64 -1.07 -3.87 16.20
N GLY A 65 -0.96 -4.76 15.25
CA GLY A 65 -2.07 -5.61 14.82
C GLY A 65 -2.95 -5.02 13.72
N SER A 66 -2.63 -3.82 13.20
CA SER A 66 -3.35 -3.17 12.11
C SER A 66 -2.78 -3.47 10.73
N GLY A 67 -1.82 -4.40 10.61
CA GLY A 67 -1.27 -4.82 9.32
C GLY A 67 -2.33 -5.40 8.39
N LEU A 68 -2.11 -5.30 7.08
CA LEU A 68 -3.06 -5.78 6.07
C LEU A 68 -3.39 -7.27 6.26
N ASP A 69 -2.40 -8.08 6.62
CA ASP A 69 -2.56 -9.50 6.92
C ASP A 69 -3.51 -9.75 8.10
N LYS A 70 -3.49 -8.88 9.11
CA LYS A 70 -4.36 -8.99 10.28
C LYS A 70 -5.78 -8.51 9.98
N ILE A 71 -5.90 -7.44 9.21
CA ILE A 71 -7.21 -6.86 8.86
C ILE A 71 -7.94 -7.73 7.83
N THR A 72 -7.23 -8.31 6.87
CA THR A 72 -7.82 -9.16 5.81
C THR A 72 -7.81 -10.65 6.14
N GLY A 73 -7.05 -11.07 7.16
CA GLY A 73 -6.87 -12.48 7.50
C GLY A 73 -6.06 -13.28 6.49
N LYS A 74 -5.21 -12.62 5.69
CA LYS A 74 -4.38 -13.32 4.70
C LYS A 74 -3.36 -14.24 5.38
N ASP A 75 -3.08 -15.40 4.77
CA ASP A 75 -2.26 -16.45 5.37
C ASP A 75 -0.75 -16.23 5.24
N ARG A 76 -0.30 -15.28 4.42
CA ARG A 76 1.11 -15.10 4.10
C ARG A 76 1.55 -13.66 4.35
N ASP A 77 2.73 -13.51 4.93
CA ASP A 77 3.43 -12.25 5.04
C ASP A 77 4.64 -12.19 4.08
N GLY A 78 5.28 -11.02 3.98
CA GLY A 78 6.40 -10.80 3.09
C GLY A 78 7.74 -11.37 3.56
N MET A 79 7.81 -12.08 4.67
CA MET A 79 9.08 -12.54 5.28
C MET A 79 9.84 -13.55 4.39
N MET A 80 9.12 -14.32 3.56
CA MET A 80 9.73 -15.30 2.67
C MET A 80 10.28 -14.70 1.37
N VAL A 81 9.89 -13.47 1.00
CA VAL A 81 10.33 -12.84 -0.25
C VAL A 81 11.87 -12.74 -0.37
N PRO A 82 12.61 -12.28 0.66
CA PRO A 82 14.07 -12.28 0.59
C PRO A 82 14.69 -13.67 0.42
N VAL A 83 14.10 -14.69 1.01
CA VAL A 83 14.55 -16.08 0.89
C VAL A 83 14.36 -16.58 -0.55
N TRP A 84 13.17 -16.39 -1.12
CA TRP A 84 12.88 -16.77 -2.51
C TRP A 84 13.77 -16.01 -3.51
N ASN A 85 13.99 -14.72 -3.27
CA ASN A 85 14.90 -13.92 -4.11
C ASN A 85 16.33 -14.45 -4.09
N LYS A 86 16.83 -14.84 -2.91
CA LYS A 86 18.20 -15.36 -2.74
C LYS A 86 18.42 -16.68 -3.47
N VAL A 87 17.42 -17.54 -3.53
CA VAL A 87 17.50 -18.85 -4.21
C VAL A 87 16.99 -18.80 -5.66
N GLY A 88 16.54 -17.64 -6.14
CA GLY A 88 16.06 -17.46 -7.52
C GLY A 88 14.67 -18.02 -7.78
N ASP A 89 13.86 -18.25 -6.74
CA ASP A 89 12.49 -18.75 -6.86
C ASP A 89 11.51 -17.59 -7.13
N TYR A 90 11.64 -17.01 -8.31
CA TYR A 90 10.86 -15.81 -8.69
C TYR A 90 9.38 -16.11 -8.90
N ASP A 91 9.02 -17.34 -9.25
CA ASP A 91 7.60 -17.73 -9.42
C ASP A 91 6.83 -17.58 -8.10
N LYS A 92 7.44 -17.98 -6.98
CA LYS A 92 6.83 -17.76 -5.65
C LYS A 92 6.70 -16.31 -5.28
N ILE A 93 7.63 -15.46 -5.71
CA ILE A 93 7.54 -14.01 -5.50
C ILE A 93 6.37 -13.46 -6.30
N VAL A 94 6.20 -13.87 -7.56
CA VAL A 94 5.06 -13.46 -8.40
C VAL A 94 3.73 -13.90 -7.78
N GLU A 95 3.61 -15.16 -7.37
CA GLU A 95 2.41 -15.66 -6.66
C GLU A 95 2.09 -14.83 -5.42
N TYR A 96 3.12 -14.48 -4.65
CA TYR A 96 2.95 -13.64 -3.46
C TYR A 96 2.43 -12.26 -3.81
N ILE A 97 3.00 -11.60 -4.84
CA ILE A 97 2.57 -10.28 -5.30
C ILE A 97 1.11 -10.32 -5.80
N GLU A 98 0.75 -11.35 -6.56
CA GLU A 98 -0.62 -11.53 -7.04
C GLU A 98 -1.61 -11.72 -5.88
N MET A 99 -1.22 -12.50 -4.87
CA MET A 99 -2.04 -12.70 -3.67
C MET A 99 -2.21 -11.37 -2.89
N GLU A 100 -1.12 -10.64 -2.67
CA GLU A 100 -1.14 -9.32 -2.02
C GLU A 100 -2.09 -8.36 -2.76
N THR A 101 -1.98 -8.32 -4.08
CA THR A 101 -2.81 -7.47 -4.92
C THR A 101 -4.29 -7.85 -4.80
N ARG A 102 -4.61 -9.14 -4.86
CA ARG A 102 -5.99 -9.62 -4.69
C ARG A 102 -6.57 -9.25 -3.33
N GLU A 103 -5.82 -9.45 -2.25
CA GLU A 103 -6.27 -9.12 -0.90
C GLU A 103 -6.44 -7.61 -0.71
N PHE A 104 -5.54 -6.82 -1.25
CA PHE A 104 -5.66 -5.36 -1.24
C PHE A 104 -6.90 -4.89 -2.00
N VAL A 105 -7.15 -5.43 -3.20
CA VAL A 105 -8.33 -5.07 -4.00
C VAL A 105 -9.62 -5.47 -3.28
N LYS A 106 -9.68 -6.67 -2.71
CA LYS A 106 -10.83 -7.11 -1.91
C LYS A 106 -11.11 -6.17 -0.75
N PHE A 107 -10.08 -5.79 -0.01
CA PHE A 107 -10.21 -4.87 1.11
C PHE A 107 -10.72 -3.50 0.64
N ASN A 108 -10.16 -2.98 -0.43
CA ASN A 108 -10.57 -1.69 -1.01
C ASN A 108 -12.04 -1.70 -1.47
N VAL A 109 -12.46 -2.76 -2.17
CA VAL A 109 -13.86 -2.93 -2.61
C VAL A 109 -14.80 -3.06 -1.41
N TRP A 110 -14.43 -3.88 -0.42
CA TRP A 110 -15.21 -4.02 0.80
C TRP A 110 -15.37 -2.68 1.53
N LEU A 111 -14.27 -1.96 1.70
CA LEU A 111 -14.25 -0.67 2.37
C LEU A 111 -15.13 0.36 1.65
N TYR A 112 -15.02 0.42 0.33
CA TYR A 112 -15.85 1.31 -0.49
C TYR A 112 -17.36 1.06 -0.29
N LYS A 113 -17.74 -0.21 -0.20
CA LYS A 113 -19.14 -0.60 0.04
C LYS A 113 -19.60 -0.33 1.48
N ARG A 114 -18.69 -0.48 2.44
CA ARG A 114 -19.00 -0.33 3.87
C ARG A 114 -18.84 1.10 4.39
N MET A 115 -18.16 1.97 3.67
CA MET A 115 -17.83 3.31 4.16
C MET A 115 -19.04 4.11 4.65
N PRO A 116 -20.19 4.14 3.96
CA PRO A 116 -21.36 4.87 4.45
C PRO A 116 -21.85 4.39 5.82
N GLU A 117 -21.79 3.09 6.10
CA GLU A 117 -22.19 2.50 7.37
C GLU A 117 -21.17 2.78 8.47
N LEU A 118 -19.87 2.59 8.15
CA LEU A 118 -18.78 2.87 9.08
C LEU A 118 -18.77 4.34 9.51
N LEU A 119 -19.02 5.26 8.59
CA LEU A 119 -19.11 6.69 8.91
C LEU A 119 -20.25 6.97 9.89
N LYS A 120 -21.39 6.33 9.73
CA LYS A 120 -22.50 6.44 10.70
C LYS A 120 -22.12 5.94 12.09
N GLU A 121 -21.45 4.76 12.15
CA GLU A 121 -20.98 4.19 13.41
C GLU A 121 -19.94 5.08 14.10
N TRP A 122 -19.02 5.68 13.33
CA TRP A 122 -17.96 6.54 13.88
C TRP A 122 -18.47 7.93 14.28
N MET A 123 -19.49 8.43 13.63
CA MET A 123 -20.08 9.75 13.91
C MET A 123 -21.24 9.67 14.93
N GLY A 124 -21.77 8.50 15.14
CA GLY A 124 -22.87 8.26 16.05
C GLY A 124 -22.45 8.16 17.49
#